data_490d9bd3b51ccd15a25627f9aea13939
#
_entry.id   490d9bd3b51ccd15a25627f9aea13939
#
_cell.length_a   1.000
_cell.length_b   1.000
_cell.length_c   1.000
_cell.angle_alpha   90.00
_cell.angle_beta   90.00
_cell.angle_gamma   90.00
#
_symmetry.space_group_name_H-M   'P 1'
#
loop_
_entity.id
_entity.type
_entity.pdbx_description
1 polymer ?
#
loop_
_entity_poly.entity_id
_entity_poly.type
_entity_poly.pdbx_seq_one_letter_code
_entity_poly.pdbx_strand_id
1 'polypeptide(L)'
;LVPCKNNGKKTRCYKIAKKDVAEYLYRRESDPMRYTPPSGWYYNYPKHKKPAASLERKLNYTGEERLLAKEWYEQQLANYPDVLTVAQVCEVTGYQRHTILKWCSKGLLKTILQTPKYMIPKVWLLEFVASDFFNEISRKCGKHYAAIKEISSSRKAR
;
A
#
# COMPACT_ATOMS: atom_id res chain seq x y z
N LEU A 1 11.19 18.13 30.30
CA LEU A 1 11.13 16.78 29.74
C LEU A 1 10.54 15.85 30.78
N VAL A 2 9.60 14.97 30.37
CA VAL A 2 9.01 13.98 31.27
C VAL A 2 9.93 12.75 31.33
N PRO A 3 10.35 12.30 32.53
CA PRO A 3 11.16 11.10 32.66
C PRO A 3 10.44 9.88 32.08
N CYS A 4 11.11 9.11 31.24
CA CYS A 4 10.56 7.88 30.68
C CYS A 4 11.60 6.76 30.65
N LYS A 5 11.13 5.52 30.79
CA LYS A 5 11.99 4.33 30.67
C LYS A 5 11.72 3.66 29.33
N ASN A 6 12.77 3.44 28.55
CA ASN A 6 12.68 2.65 27.32
C ASN A 6 12.72 1.14 27.68
N ASN A 7 11.78 0.37 27.16
CA ASN A 7 11.70 -1.09 27.40
C ASN A 7 12.30 -1.93 26.27
N GLY A 8 12.96 -1.31 25.29
CA GLY A 8 13.61 -1.98 24.15
C GLY A 8 12.67 -2.57 23.10
N LYS A 9 11.35 -2.46 23.24
CA LYS A 9 10.39 -2.99 22.25
C LYS A 9 10.20 -2.02 21.09
N LYS A 10 9.95 -2.54 19.88
CA LYS A 10 9.69 -1.72 18.66
C LYS A 10 8.41 -0.89 18.77
N THR A 11 7.42 -1.35 19.53
CA THR A 11 6.15 -0.66 19.77
C THR A 11 5.95 -0.47 21.27
N ARG A 12 5.35 0.66 21.68
CA ARG A 12 5.14 1.00 23.11
C ARG A 12 6.44 0.93 23.92
N CYS A 13 7.53 1.43 23.32
CA CYS A 13 8.89 1.31 23.87
C CYS A 13 9.14 2.19 25.11
N TYR A 14 8.29 3.17 25.38
CA TYR A 14 8.42 4.05 26.53
C TYR A 14 7.35 3.80 27.59
N LYS A 15 7.76 3.79 28.84
CA LYS A 15 6.89 3.77 30.02
C LYS A 15 7.11 5.05 30.80
N ILE A 16 6.03 5.75 31.09
CA ILE A 16 6.02 6.99 31.89
C ILE A 16 5.20 6.70 33.15
N ALA A 17 5.73 7.04 34.31
CA ALA A 17 5.00 6.87 35.55
C ALA A 17 3.85 7.89 35.64
N LYS A 18 2.70 7.50 36.19
CA LYS A 18 1.54 8.39 36.34
C LYS A 18 1.86 9.67 37.09
N LYS A 19 2.69 9.58 38.14
CA LYS A 19 3.16 10.73 38.91
C LYS A 19 3.91 11.75 38.06
N ASP A 20 4.77 11.29 37.16
CA ASP A 20 5.58 12.16 36.31
C ASP A 20 4.71 12.88 35.26
N VAL A 21 3.65 12.22 34.81
CA VAL A 21 2.63 12.83 33.93
C VAL A 21 1.84 13.90 34.68
N ALA A 22 1.37 13.58 35.89
CA ALA A 22 0.62 14.53 36.73
C ALA A 22 1.47 15.78 37.06
N GLU A 23 2.72 15.58 37.45
CA GLU A 23 3.65 16.68 37.73
C GLU A 23 3.92 17.54 36.50
N TYR A 24 4.09 16.91 35.32
CA TYR A 24 4.24 17.63 34.05
C TYR A 24 3.00 18.47 33.71
N LEU A 25 1.79 17.92 33.88
CA LEU A 25 0.55 18.65 33.60
C LEU A 25 0.40 19.84 34.54
N TYR A 26 0.63 19.64 35.85
CA TYR A 26 0.60 20.71 36.84
C TYR A 26 1.58 21.86 36.52
N ARG A 27 2.84 21.52 36.20
CA ARG A 27 3.85 22.51 35.80
C ARG A 27 3.47 23.23 34.51
N ARG A 28 2.89 22.53 33.55
CA ARG A 28 2.42 23.12 32.30
C ARG A 28 1.27 24.10 32.50
N GLU A 29 0.37 23.82 33.43
CA GLU A 29 -0.71 24.76 33.80
C GLU A 29 -0.17 25.98 34.55
N SER A 30 0.81 25.79 35.41
CA SER A 30 1.40 26.86 36.19
C SER A 30 2.27 27.81 35.35
N ASP A 31 2.96 27.31 34.34
CA ASP A 31 3.81 28.10 33.44
C ASP A 31 3.68 27.62 31.98
N PRO A 32 2.57 27.99 31.28
CA PRO A 32 2.31 27.57 29.91
C PRO A 32 3.40 27.99 28.92
N MET A 33 4.02 29.17 29.14
CA MET A 33 5.02 29.69 28.20
C MET A 33 6.28 28.85 28.14
N ARG A 34 6.71 28.27 29.26
CA ARG A 34 7.87 27.37 29.32
C ARG A 34 7.69 26.10 28.56
N TYR A 35 6.44 25.65 28.40
CA TYR A 35 6.07 24.39 27.73
C TYR A 35 5.50 24.60 26.32
N THR A 36 5.37 25.85 25.90
CA THR A 36 5.01 26.18 24.52
C THR A 36 6.23 25.97 23.63
N PRO A 37 6.16 25.11 22.62
CA PRO A 37 7.29 24.92 21.72
C PRO A 37 7.58 26.24 20.97
N PRO A 38 8.85 26.52 20.64
CA PRO A 38 9.21 27.68 19.84
C PRO A 38 8.37 27.78 18.59
N SER A 39 8.03 29.02 18.20
CA SER A 39 7.30 29.25 16.95
C SER A 39 8.00 28.53 15.78
N GLY A 40 7.25 27.75 15.01
CA GLY A 40 7.79 26.97 13.91
C GLY A 40 8.34 25.59 14.28
N TRP A 41 8.34 25.18 15.56
CA TRP A 41 8.82 23.86 15.99
C TRP A 41 8.22 22.71 15.16
N TYR A 42 6.92 22.74 14.88
CA TYR A 42 6.23 21.75 14.06
C TYR A 42 6.47 21.92 12.55
N TYR A 43 6.91 23.10 12.11
CA TYR A 43 7.19 23.39 10.71
C TYR A 43 8.64 23.05 10.33
N ASN A 44 9.55 23.04 11.31
CA ASN A 44 10.97 22.72 11.12
C ASN A 44 11.26 21.21 11.23
N TYR A 45 10.27 20.38 11.54
CA TYR A 45 10.43 18.97 11.25
C TYR A 45 10.80 18.89 9.77
N PRO A 46 11.95 18.26 9.40
CA PRO A 46 12.23 18.04 8.01
C PRO A 46 11.01 17.30 7.49
N LYS A 47 10.13 18.02 6.77
CA LYS A 47 9.09 17.36 5.99
C LYS A 47 9.89 16.34 5.23
N HIS A 48 9.77 15.06 5.58
CA HIS A 48 10.40 14.02 4.78
C HIS A 48 10.03 14.41 3.37
N LYS A 49 11.02 14.96 2.63
CA LYS A 49 10.80 15.34 1.24
C LYS A 49 10.23 14.07 0.67
N LYS A 50 8.92 14.07 0.43
CA LYS A 50 8.29 12.91 -0.21
C LYS A 50 9.23 12.66 -1.35
N PRO A 51 9.93 11.53 -1.42
CA PRO A 51 10.92 11.32 -2.47
C PRO A 51 10.23 11.79 -3.73
N ALA A 52 10.86 12.75 -4.43
CA ALA A 52 10.27 13.40 -5.61
C ALA A 52 9.58 12.26 -6.36
N ALA A 53 8.27 12.38 -6.56
CA ALA A 53 7.44 11.24 -6.96
C ALA A 53 8.19 10.55 -8.06
N SER A 54 8.80 9.42 -7.76
CA SER A 54 9.77 8.80 -8.66
C SER A 54 9.08 8.70 -10.00
N LEU A 55 9.80 8.93 -11.09
CA LEU A 55 9.26 8.78 -12.45
C LEU A 55 8.44 7.48 -12.57
N GLU A 56 8.83 6.45 -11.81
CA GLU A 56 8.16 5.17 -11.68
C GLU A 56 6.71 5.26 -11.17
N ARG A 57 6.34 6.26 -10.36
CA ARG A 57 4.95 6.43 -9.90
C ARG A 57 3.99 6.91 -10.97
N LYS A 58 4.50 7.40 -12.09
CA LYS A 58 3.71 7.86 -13.24
C LYS A 58 3.62 6.82 -14.36
N LEU A 59 4.25 5.65 -14.19
CA LEU A 59 4.12 4.57 -15.16
C LEU A 59 2.73 3.94 -15.03
N ASN A 60 1.86 4.32 -15.93
CA ASN A 60 0.54 3.73 -16.12
C ASN A 60 0.48 3.15 -17.53
N TYR A 61 -0.34 2.12 -17.71
CA TYR A 61 -0.64 1.61 -19.04
C TYR A 61 -1.38 2.65 -19.87
N THR A 62 -1.00 2.79 -21.13
CA THR A 62 -1.84 3.47 -22.14
C THR A 62 -3.04 2.61 -22.50
N GLY A 63 -3.99 3.14 -23.28
CA GLY A 63 -5.17 2.36 -23.70
C GLY A 63 -4.81 1.06 -24.42
N GLU A 64 -3.84 1.10 -25.33
CA GLU A 64 -3.33 -0.08 -26.07
C GLU A 64 -2.57 -1.05 -25.15
N GLU A 65 -1.75 -0.53 -24.25
CA GLU A 65 -0.97 -1.34 -23.30
C GLU A 65 -1.86 -2.12 -22.31
N ARG A 66 -3.10 -1.73 -22.09
CA ARG A 66 -4.06 -2.48 -21.26
C ARG A 66 -4.45 -3.82 -21.87
N LEU A 67 -4.59 -3.89 -23.18
CA LEU A 67 -4.83 -5.16 -23.87
C LEU A 67 -3.62 -6.06 -23.77
N LEU A 68 -2.43 -5.51 -23.98
CA LEU A 68 -1.18 -6.23 -23.78
C LEU A 68 -0.98 -6.67 -22.32
N ALA A 69 -1.44 -5.88 -21.35
CA ALA A 69 -1.43 -6.27 -19.95
C ALA A 69 -2.31 -7.48 -19.70
N LYS A 70 -3.50 -7.53 -20.31
CA LYS A 70 -4.39 -8.69 -20.20
C LYS A 70 -3.73 -9.95 -20.76
N GLU A 71 -3.14 -9.88 -21.96
CA GLU A 71 -2.41 -10.97 -22.59
C GLU A 71 -1.21 -11.42 -21.73
N TRP A 72 -0.44 -10.47 -21.19
CA TRP A 72 0.69 -10.77 -20.33
C TRP A 72 0.27 -11.52 -19.06
N TYR A 73 -0.79 -11.05 -18.37
CA TYR A 73 -1.30 -11.75 -17.18
C TYR A 73 -1.94 -13.09 -17.53
N GLU A 74 -2.54 -13.23 -18.70
CA GLU A 74 -3.08 -14.51 -19.19
C GLU A 74 -1.97 -15.55 -19.34
N GLN A 75 -0.82 -15.16 -19.89
CA GLN A 75 0.36 -16.03 -19.98
C GLN A 75 0.88 -16.42 -18.58
N GLN A 76 0.94 -15.47 -17.62
CA GLN A 76 1.33 -15.77 -16.23
C GLN A 76 0.36 -16.74 -15.55
N LEU A 77 -0.89 -16.75 -15.95
CA LEU A 77 -1.95 -17.59 -15.41
C LEU A 77 -2.08 -18.95 -16.12
N ALA A 78 -1.28 -19.24 -17.15
CA ALA A 78 -1.42 -20.46 -17.95
C ALA A 78 -1.40 -21.75 -17.10
N ASN A 79 -0.54 -21.81 -16.08
CA ASN A 79 -0.37 -22.97 -15.22
C ASN A 79 -1.27 -22.98 -13.97
N TYR A 80 -2.17 -22.00 -13.82
CA TYR A 80 -3.09 -21.93 -12.68
C TYR A 80 -4.45 -22.51 -13.03
N PRO A 81 -5.26 -22.95 -12.04
CA PRO A 81 -6.63 -23.39 -12.27
C PRO A 81 -7.53 -22.22 -12.70
N ASP A 82 -8.67 -22.50 -13.35
CA ASP A 82 -9.59 -21.46 -13.84
C ASP A 82 -10.22 -20.61 -12.74
N VAL A 83 -10.26 -21.14 -11.52
CA VAL A 83 -10.72 -20.45 -10.33
C VAL A 83 -9.56 -20.37 -9.32
N LEU A 84 -9.17 -19.16 -9.01
CA LEU A 84 -8.02 -18.84 -8.18
C LEU A 84 -8.42 -18.63 -6.73
N THR A 85 -7.53 -19.03 -5.83
CA THR A 85 -7.56 -18.64 -4.43
C THR A 85 -6.91 -17.27 -4.24
N VAL A 86 -7.21 -16.61 -3.11
CA VAL A 86 -6.55 -15.34 -2.75
C VAL A 86 -5.03 -15.46 -2.70
N ALA A 87 -4.49 -16.62 -2.28
CA ALA A 87 -3.05 -16.85 -2.23
C ALA A 87 -2.43 -16.82 -3.63
N GLN A 88 -3.04 -17.52 -4.59
CA GLN A 88 -2.60 -17.53 -6.00
C GLN A 88 -2.69 -16.15 -6.65
N VAL A 89 -3.75 -15.37 -6.35
CA VAL A 89 -3.85 -13.99 -6.83
C VAL A 89 -2.74 -13.12 -6.24
N CYS A 90 -2.39 -13.30 -4.95
CA CYS A 90 -1.24 -12.60 -4.35
C CYS A 90 0.07 -12.96 -5.04
N GLU A 91 0.25 -14.24 -5.38
CA GLU A 91 1.44 -14.74 -6.05
C GLU A 91 1.59 -14.12 -7.44
N VAL A 92 0.54 -14.14 -8.24
CA VAL A 92 0.55 -13.60 -9.61
C VAL A 92 0.70 -12.08 -9.62
N THR A 93 -0.10 -11.37 -8.83
CA THR A 93 -0.12 -9.90 -8.85
C THR A 93 0.98 -9.26 -8.01
N GLY A 94 1.54 -9.98 -7.03
CA GLY A 94 2.54 -9.48 -6.09
C GLY A 94 1.98 -8.60 -4.97
N TYR A 95 0.67 -8.45 -4.87
CA TYR A 95 0.03 -7.71 -3.79
C TYR A 95 -0.19 -8.58 -2.55
N GLN A 96 -0.18 -7.93 -1.38
CA GLN A 96 -0.37 -8.64 -0.12
C GLN A 96 -1.83 -9.08 0.07
N ARG A 97 -2.03 -10.18 0.82
CA ARG A 97 -3.33 -10.79 1.09
C ARG A 97 -4.40 -9.79 1.56
N HIS A 98 -4.07 -8.91 2.49
CA HIS A 98 -5.02 -7.91 3.00
C HIS A 98 -5.49 -6.94 1.91
N THR A 99 -4.64 -6.63 0.93
CA THR A 99 -4.97 -5.75 -0.20
C THR A 99 -5.97 -6.44 -1.13
N ILE A 100 -5.71 -7.70 -1.47
CA ILE A 100 -6.63 -8.50 -2.31
C ILE A 100 -7.99 -8.65 -1.61
N LEU A 101 -7.99 -9.02 -0.33
CA LEU A 101 -9.23 -9.13 0.46
C LEU A 101 -10.02 -7.82 0.50
N LYS A 102 -9.34 -6.68 0.61
CA LYS A 102 -9.95 -5.36 0.56
C LYS A 102 -10.58 -5.06 -0.82
N TRP A 103 -9.96 -5.49 -1.91
CA TRP A 103 -10.54 -5.33 -3.24
C TRP A 103 -11.77 -6.22 -3.44
N CYS A 104 -11.72 -7.46 -2.96
CA CYS A 104 -12.86 -8.37 -2.98
C CYS A 104 -14.04 -7.82 -2.15
N SER A 105 -13.79 -7.40 -0.91
CA SER A 105 -14.82 -6.89 0.00
C SER A 105 -15.48 -5.59 -0.50
N LYS A 106 -14.75 -4.79 -1.28
CA LYS A 106 -15.26 -3.56 -1.92
C LYS A 106 -15.95 -3.80 -3.27
N GLY A 107 -15.99 -5.05 -3.75
CA GLY A 107 -16.52 -5.38 -5.06
C GLY A 107 -15.67 -4.91 -6.25
N LEU A 108 -14.44 -4.41 -6.00
CA LEU A 108 -13.52 -3.98 -7.05
C LEU A 108 -12.96 -5.16 -7.84
N LEU A 109 -12.66 -6.26 -7.14
CA LEU A 109 -12.32 -7.54 -7.74
C LEU A 109 -13.51 -8.49 -7.54
N LYS A 110 -14.15 -8.90 -8.63
CA LYS A 110 -15.30 -9.81 -8.62
C LYS A 110 -14.90 -11.17 -8.06
N THR A 111 -15.78 -11.79 -7.28
CA THR A 111 -15.58 -13.10 -6.64
C THR A 111 -16.86 -13.93 -6.68
N ILE A 112 -16.73 -15.26 -6.68
CA ILE A 112 -17.88 -16.18 -6.63
C ILE A 112 -18.42 -16.31 -5.20
N LEU A 113 -17.53 -16.40 -4.20
CA LEU A 113 -17.90 -16.59 -2.81
C LEU A 113 -17.37 -15.41 -1.97
N GLN A 114 -18.23 -14.90 -1.09
CA GLN A 114 -17.85 -13.93 -0.06
C GLN A 114 -17.55 -14.70 1.24
N THR A 115 -16.66 -14.20 2.03
CA THR A 115 -16.22 -14.71 3.34
C THR A 115 -16.77 -16.09 3.80
N PRO A 116 -15.91 -16.98 4.33
CA PRO A 116 -14.47 -16.77 4.63
C PRO A 116 -13.52 -17.01 3.45
N LYS A 117 -14.02 -17.56 2.33
CA LYS A 117 -13.18 -17.95 1.18
C LYS A 117 -13.65 -17.21 -0.08
N TYR A 118 -12.81 -16.32 -0.56
CA TYR A 118 -13.00 -15.72 -1.89
C TYR A 118 -12.42 -16.65 -2.96
N MET A 119 -13.22 -16.92 -3.98
CA MET A 119 -12.84 -17.67 -5.17
C MET A 119 -12.91 -16.71 -6.37
N ILE A 120 -11.80 -16.54 -7.07
CA ILE A 120 -11.64 -15.53 -8.12
C ILE A 120 -11.45 -16.22 -9.45
N PRO A 121 -12.44 -16.21 -10.38
CA PRO A 121 -12.26 -16.70 -11.73
C PRO A 121 -11.16 -15.95 -12.46
N LYS A 122 -10.33 -16.66 -13.25
CA LYS A 122 -9.26 -16.06 -14.08
C LYS A 122 -9.79 -14.90 -14.93
N VAL A 123 -10.94 -15.06 -15.55
CA VAL A 123 -11.56 -14.06 -16.41
C VAL A 123 -11.77 -12.74 -15.66
N TRP A 124 -12.27 -12.80 -14.43
CA TRP A 124 -12.49 -11.60 -13.61
C TRP A 124 -11.20 -10.97 -13.11
N LEU A 125 -10.17 -11.79 -12.86
CA LEU A 125 -8.84 -11.24 -12.56
C LEU A 125 -8.25 -10.52 -13.78
N LEU A 126 -8.40 -11.08 -14.98
CA LEU A 126 -7.94 -10.47 -16.24
C LEU A 126 -8.68 -9.16 -16.55
N GLU A 127 -10.00 -9.11 -16.31
CA GLU A 127 -10.77 -7.86 -16.41
C GLU A 127 -10.26 -6.82 -15.39
N PHE A 128 -9.98 -7.25 -14.17
CA PHE A 128 -9.52 -6.38 -13.10
C PHE A 128 -8.13 -5.78 -13.39
N VAL A 129 -7.16 -6.58 -13.85
CA VAL A 129 -5.81 -6.06 -14.16
C VAL A 129 -5.79 -5.13 -15.39
N ALA A 130 -6.78 -5.24 -16.27
CA ALA A 130 -6.98 -4.32 -17.40
C ALA A 130 -7.79 -3.07 -17.01
N SER A 131 -8.35 -2.98 -15.79
CA SER A 131 -9.20 -1.88 -15.37
C SER A 131 -8.41 -0.61 -15.06
N ASP A 132 -9.10 0.55 -15.14
CA ASP A 132 -8.56 1.85 -14.74
C ASP A 132 -8.10 1.84 -13.29
N PHE A 133 -8.91 1.25 -12.41
CA PHE A 133 -8.59 1.15 -10.99
C PHE A 133 -7.23 0.49 -10.73
N PHE A 134 -6.96 -0.66 -11.37
CA PHE A 134 -5.67 -1.37 -11.19
C PHE A 134 -4.51 -0.55 -11.75
N ASN A 135 -4.72 0.08 -12.90
CA ASN A 135 -3.73 0.93 -13.53
C ASN A 135 -3.37 2.18 -12.68
N GLU A 136 -4.37 2.78 -12.03
CA GLU A 136 -4.22 4.04 -11.27
C GLU A 136 -3.77 3.83 -9.82
N ILE A 137 -3.50 2.60 -9.39
CA ILE A 137 -2.99 2.34 -8.05
C ILE A 137 -1.75 3.18 -7.77
N SER A 138 -1.83 4.08 -6.80
CA SER A 138 -0.76 5.03 -6.48
C SER A 138 0.48 4.38 -5.86
N ARG A 139 0.33 3.25 -5.18
CA ARG A 139 1.42 2.45 -4.60
C ARG A 139 1.44 1.08 -5.24
N LYS A 140 2.06 0.99 -6.40
CA LYS A 140 2.23 -0.29 -7.11
C LYS A 140 3.27 -1.15 -6.39
N CYS A 141 3.09 -2.48 -6.42
CA CYS A 141 4.09 -3.43 -5.95
C CYS A 141 5.19 -3.66 -7.00
N GLY A 142 6.29 -4.30 -6.60
CA GLY A 142 7.41 -4.57 -7.50
C GLY A 142 7.03 -5.36 -8.75
N LYS A 143 6.18 -6.39 -8.61
CA LYS A 143 5.69 -7.18 -9.76
C LYS A 143 4.84 -6.35 -10.72
N HIS A 144 4.00 -5.46 -10.21
CA HIS A 144 3.20 -4.58 -11.05
C HIS A 144 4.09 -3.62 -11.86
N TYR A 145 5.14 -3.03 -11.24
CA TYR A 145 6.10 -2.21 -11.97
C TYR A 145 6.88 -3.01 -13.01
N ALA A 146 7.28 -4.25 -12.69
CA ALA A 146 7.98 -5.12 -13.64
C ALA A 146 7.09 -5.42 -14.85
N ALA A 147 5.82 -5.76 -14.64
CA ALA A 147 4.84 -5.97 -15.71
C ALA A 147 4.71 -4.74 -16.62
N ILE A 148 4.57 -3.54 -16.06
CA ILE A 148 4.47 -2.30 -16.85
C ILE A 148 5.72 -2.11 -17.71
N LYS A 149 6.91 -2.31 -17.15
CA LYS A 149 8.16 -2.14 -17.88
C LYS A 149 8.29 -3.14 -19.04
N GLU A 150 7.94 -4.40 -18.80
CA GLU A 150 8.01 -5.47 -19.80
C GLU A 150 7.03 -5.23 -20.95
N ILE A 151 5.78 -4.89 -20.63
CA ILE A 151 4.73 -4.58 -21.61
C ILE A 151 5.11 -3.35 -22.46
N SER A 152 5.61 -2.29 -21.83
CA SER A 152 6.06 -1.09 -22.54
C SER A 152 7.29 -1.35 -23.42
N SER A 153 8.16 -2.29 -23.03
CA SER A 153 9.31 -2.71 -23.85
C SER A 153 8.87 -3.54 -25.06
N SER A 154 7.93 -4.46 -24.87
CA SER A 154 7.37 -5.30 -25.95
C SER A 154 6.65 -4.48 -27.02
N ARG A 155 6.02 -3.36 -26.63
CA ARG A 155 5.40 -2.42 -27.58
C ARG A 155 6.43 -1.73 -28.48
N LYS A 156 7.60 -1.38 -27.95
CA LYS A 156 8.66 -0.71 -28.73
C LYS A 156 9.34 -1.65 -29.75
N ALA A 157 9.21 -2.95 -29.54
CA ALA A 157 9.81 -3.97 -30.40
C ALA A 157 8.88 -4.45 -31.55
N ARG A 158 7.59 -4.03 -31.53
CA ARG A 158 6.62 -4.23 -32.61
C ARG A 158 6.54 -3.02 -33.53
#